data_6f46c8d6114e1b0403fb5a7739b8dc63
#
_entry.id   6f46c8d6114e1b0403fb5a7739b8dc63
#
_cell.length_a   1.000
_cell.length_b   1.000
_cell.length_c   1.000
_cell.angle_alpha   90.00
_cell.angle_beta   90.00
_cell.angle_gamma   90.00
#
_symmetry.space_group_name_H-M   'P 1'
#
loop_
_entity.id
_entity.type
_entity.pdbx_description
1 polymer ?
#
loop_
_entity_poly.entity_id
_entity_poly.type
_entity_poly.pdbx_seq_one_letter_code
_entity_poly.pdbx_strand_id
1 'polypeptide(L)'
;MNLKMEQVETKTLFFYGTLRDEGVREIVIGDHIKQLNLIDGYLIGYKLHRVKNANYPLILRDPSSKVKICGLIATGLDEKIVKILDTFEGKNYSRAEVVAFQVCDDTKVISEIYMPKRSLQYSEEWIYEDWYRHGREFFFQDDFSIEGVRSPD
;
A
#
# COMPACT_ATOMS: atom_id res chain seq x y z
N MET A 1 8.65 -41.21 7.15
CA MET A 1 7.55 -40.37 7.55
C MET A 1 7.81 -38.97 7.03
N ASN A 2 7.06 -38.59 6.01
CA ASN A 2 7.21 -37.28 5.40
C ASN A 2 6.47 -36.23 6.21
N LEU A 3 7.22 -35.56 7.04
CA LEU A 3 6.76 -34.31 7.59
C LEU A 3 6.83 -33.27 6.46
N LYS A 4 5.79 -33.18 5.67
CA LYS A 4 5.61 -32.00 4.87
C LYS A 4 5.42 -30.83 5.84
N MET A 5 6.48 -30.09 6.03
CA MET A 5 6.31 -28.77 6.60
C MET A 5 5.37 -28.01 5.68
N GLU A 6 4.19 -27.71 6.17
CA GLU A 6 3.29 -26.83 5.46
C GLU A 6 4.04 -25.52 5.23
N GLN A 7 4.34 -25.27 3.97
CA GLN A 7 4.86 -23.96 3.60
C GLN A 7 3.72 -22.98 3.81
N VAL A 8 3.91 -22.08 4.77
CA VAL A 8 3.01 -20.95 4.96
C VAL A 8 3.12 -20.09 3.70
N GLU A 9 2.04 -20.03 2.92
CA GLU A 9 1.99 -19.12 1.78
C GLU A 9 2.07 -17.69 2.28
N THR A 10 2.99 -16.94 1.73
CA THR A 10 3.10 -15.52 1.99
C THR A 10 2.84 -14.74 0.71
N LYS A 11 2.39 -13.51 0.88
CA LYS A 11 2.19 -12.58 -0.22
C LYS A 11 3.19 -11.44 -0.13
N THR A 12 3.38 -10.79 -1.27
CA THR A 12 4.18 -9.59 -1.38
C THR A 12 3.28 -8.43 -1.80
N LEU A 13 3.31 -7.35 -1.05
CA LEU A 13 2.55 -6.14 -1.34
C LEU A 13 3.48 -4.97 -1.57
N PHE A 14 3.08 -4.07 -2.45
CA PHE A 14 3.78 -2.81 -2.66
C PHE A 14 2.97 -1.69 -1.99
N PHE A 15 3.58 -1.05 -1.01
CA PHE A 15 2.96 0.06 -0.29
C PHE A 15 3.33 1.38 -0.96
N TYR A 16 2.36 2.00 -1.61
CA TYR A 16 2.57 3.27 -2.32
C TYR A 16 2.01 4.49 -1.56
N GLY A 17 1.16 4.26 -0.57
CA GLY A 17 0.41 5.29 0.12
C GLY A 17 0.75 5.40 1.61
N THR A 18 -0.29 5.49 2.43
CA THR A 18 -0.14 5.74 3.87
C THR A 18 0.59 4.62 4.61
N LEU A 19 0.57 3.39 4.09
CA LEU A 19 1.32 2.27 4.67
C LEU A 19 2.84 2.41 4.50
N ARG A 20 3.32 3.39 3.74
CA ARG A 20 4.74 3.77 3.74
C ARG A 20 5.16 4.39 5.07
N ASP A 21 4.21 4.89 5.85
CA ASP A 21 4.46 5.49 7.15
C ASP A 21 4.59 4.41 8.22
N GLU A 22 5.70 4.43 8.95
CA GLU A 22 5.96 3.46 10.00
C GLU A 22 4.89 3.49 11.10
N GLY A 23 4.44 4.69 11.48
CA GLY A 23 3.40 4.85 12.49
C GLY A 23 2.08 4.22 12.08
N VAL A 24 1.69 4.36 10.83
CA VAL A 24 0.49 3.71 10.30
C VAL A 24 0.65 2.19 10.36
N ARG A 25 1.78 1.67 9.91
CA ARG A 25 2.05 0.22 9.94
C ARG A 25 2.01 -0.33 11.36
N GLU A 26 2.63 0.35 12.30
CA GLU A 26 2.67 -0.10 13.70
C GLU A 26 1.27 -0.23 14.30
N ILE A 27 0.39 0.72 14.01
CA ILE A 27 -0.98 0.69 14.54
C ILE A 27 -1.80 -0.38 13.84
N VAL A 28 -1.71 -0.47 12.51
CA VAL A 28 -2.54 -1.40 11.73
C VAL A 28 -2.11 -2.85 11.94
N ILE A 29 -0.83 -3.13 11.85
CA ILE A 29 -0.30 -4.49 11.87
C ILE A 29 0.10 -4.93 13.27
N GLY A 30 0.47 -3.98 14.13
CA GLY A 30 0.88 -4.26 15.51
C GLY A 30 2.12 -5.15 15.57
N ASP A 31 2.08 -6.17 16.42
CA ASP A 31 3.23 -7.06 16.64
C ASP A 31 3.62 -7.87 15.40
N HIS A 32 2.72 -7.99 14.41
CA HIS A 32 3.02 -8.69 13.16
C HIS A 32 4.07 -7.97 12.31
N ILE A 33 4.37 -6.71 12.63
CA ILE A 33 5.38 -5.92 11.91
C ILE A 33 6.74 -6.62 11.86
N LYS A 34 7.06 -7.42 12.87
CA LYS A 34 8.32 -8.18 12.94
C LYS A 34 8.45 -9.26 11.88
N GLN A 35 7.33 -9.68 11.30
CA GLN A 35 7.30 -10.70 10.26
C GLN A 35 7.55 -10.11 8.87
N LEU A 36 7.46 -8.78 8.75
CA LEU A 36 7.60 -8.10 7.46
C LEU A 36 9.07 -7.86 7.14
N ASN A 37 9.40 -8.08 5.89
CA ASN A 37 10.65 -7.58 5.32
C ASN A 37 10.28 -6.45 4.37
N LEU A 38 10.83 -5.26 4.59
CA LEU A 38 10.55 -4.06 3.79
C LEU A 38 11.78 -3.69 2.98
N ILE A 39 11.58 -3.50 1.68
CA ILE A 39 12.63 -3.12 0.74
C ILE A 39 12.14 -1.92 -0.06
N ASP A 40 13.02 -0.94 -0.27
CA ASP A 40 12.69 0.20 -1.13
C ASP A 40 12.45 -0.26 -2.57
N GLY A 41 11.34 0.15 -3.12
CA GLY A 41 10.93 -0.24 -4.46
C GLY A 41 10.25 0.88 -5.22
N TYR A 42 9.95 0.61 -6.49
CA TYR A 42 9.23 1.56 -7.32
C TYR A 42 8.36 0.85 -8.37
N LEU A 43 7.37 1.59 -8.86
CA LEU A 43 6.53 1.19 -9.99
C LEU A 43 6.77 2.14 -11.15
N ILE A 44 6.55 1.64 -12.37
CA ILE A 44 6.51 2.45 -13.60
C ILE A 44 5.19 2.18 -14.30
N GLY A 45 4.61 3.21 -14.92
CA GLY A 45 3.33 3.09 -15.62
C GLY A 45 2.14 3.37 -14.74
N TYR A 46 2.35 4.14 -13.68
CA TYR A 46 1.31 4.52 -12.71
C TYR A 46 1.48 5.97 -12.29
N LYS A 47 0.43 6.51 -11.69
CA LYS A 47 0.46 7.82 -11.07
C LYS A 47 -0.37 7.82 -9.80
N LEU A 48 -0.04 8.69 -8.86
CA LEU A 48 -0.74 8.84 -7.60
C LEU A 48 -1.48 10.17 -7.56
N HIS A 49 -2.72 10.13 -7.13
CA HIS A 49 -3.51 11.33 -6.87
C HIS A 49 -4.15 11.24 -5.50
N ARG A 50 -4.37 12.39 -4.90
CA ARG A 50 -5.10 12.48 -3.65
C ARG A 50 -6.57 12.14 -3.92
N VAL A 51 -7.15 11.28 -3.09
CA VAL A 51 -8.60 11.06 -3.12
C VAL A 51 -9.29 12.35 -2.69
N LYS A 52 -10.28 12.77 -3.47
CA LYS A 52 -11.01 14.02 -3.19
C LYS A 52 -11.66 13.96 -1.81
N ASN A 53 -11.47 15.01 -1.02
CA ASN A 53 -11.99 15.14 0.34
C ASN A 53 -11.42 14.12 1.33
N ALA A 54 -10.25 13.58 1.05
CA ALA A 54 -9.56 12.64 1.93
C ALA A 54 -8.09 13.00 2.05
N ASN A 55 -7.39 12.36 2.99
CA ASN A 55 -5.95 12.57 3.21
C ASN A 55 -5.17 11.28 2.93
N TYR A 56 -5.54 10.59 1.86
CA TYR A 56 -4.86 9.39 1.39
C TYR A 56 -4.98 9.32 -0.14
N PRO A 57 -4.08 8.55 -0.78
CA PRO A 57 -4.05 8.52 -2.24
C PRO A 57 -4.82 7.34 -2.83
N LEU A 58 -5.04 7.45 -4.13
CA LEU A 58 -5.32 6.30 -4.98
C LEU A 58 -4.25 6.22 -6.07
N ILE A 59 -4.14 5.06 -6.68
CA ILE A 59 -3.22 4.82 -7.78
C ILE A 59 -4.01 4.61 -9.08
N LEU A 60 -3.49 5.18 -10.15
CA LEU A 60 -4.08 5.06 -11.48
C LEU A 60 -3.06 4.50 -12.44
N ARG A 61 -3.52 3.71 -13.41
CA ARG A 61 -2.65 3.26 -14.51
C ARG A 61 -2.35 4.43 -15.43
N ASP A 62 -1.09 4.57 -15.78
CA ASP A 62 -0.62 5.57 -16.74
C ASP A 62 0.52 4.96 -17.57
N PRO A 63 0.17 4.10 -18.56
CA PRO A 63 1.18 3.30 -19.27
C PRO A 63 2.26 4.12 -19.97
N SER A 64 1.97 5.36 -20.31
CA SER A 64 2.95 6.24 -20.96
C SER A 64 3.92 6.89 -19.98
N SER A 65 3.64 6.83 -18.67
CA SER A 65 4.50 7.45 -17.68
C SER A 65 5.78 6.65 -17.48
N LYS A 66 6.90 7.35 -17.44
CA LYS A 66 8.23 6.80 -17.11
C LYS A 66 8.68 7.22 -15.72
N VAL A 67 7.83 7.92 -14.99
CA VAL A 67 8.13 8.39 -13.63
C VAL A 67 8.11 7.20 -12.67
N LYS A 68 9.11 7.12 -11.82
CA LYS A 68 9.17 6.10 -10.78
C LYS A 68 8.27 6.49 -9.61
N ILE A 69 7.30 5.64 -9.30
CA ILE A 69 6.45 5.79 -8.12
C ILE A 69 7.12 5.02 -6.99
N CYS A 70 7.77 5.72 -6.09
CA CYS A 70 8.51 5.12 -4.99
C CYS A 70 7.59 4.60 -3.89
N GLY A 71 8.00 3.52 -3.25
CA GLY A 71 7.27 2.91 -2.15
C GLY A 71 8.08 1.80 -1.50
N LEU A 72 7.38 0.92 -0.79
CA LEU A 72 7.99 -0.19 -0.07
C LEU A 72 7.45 -1.52 -0.60
N ILE A 73 8.36 -2.44 -0.91
CA ILE A 73 8.02 -3.82 -1.20
C ILE A 73 8.02 -4.57 0.13
N ALA A 74 6.86 -5.05 0.53
CA ALA A 74 6.69 -5.79 1.78
C ALA A 74 6.54 -7.27 1.48
N THR A 75 7.46 -8.09 1.97
CA THR A 75 7.41 -9.55 1.83
C THR A 75 7.13 -10.20 3.18
N GLY A 76 6.76 -11.48 3.14
CA GLY A 76 6.49 -12.24 4.35
C GLY A 76 5.12 -12.02 4.96
N LEU A 77 4.16 -11.51 4.17
CA LEU A 77 2.81 -11.28 4.67
C LEU A 77 2.00 -12.59 4.58
N ASP A 78 1.72 -13.18 5.74
CA ASP A 78 0.85 -14.35 5.81
C ASP A 78 -0.62 -13.96 5.63
N GLU A 79 -1.50 -14.96 5.56
CA GLU A 79 -2.92 -14.75 5.36
C GLU A 79 -3.54 -13.81 6.42
N LYS A 80 -3.12 -13.94 7.66
CA LYS A 80 -3.62 -13.12 8.77
C LYS A 80 -3.28 -11.64 8.55
N ILE A 81 -2.04 -11.34 8.20
CA ILE A 81 -1.58 -9.98 7.94
C ILE A 81 -2.30 -9.39 6.73
N VAL A 82 -2.42 -10.15 5.65
CA VAL A 82 -3.12 -9.70 4.44
C VAL A 82 -4.57 -9.35 4.76
N LYS A 83 -5.23 -10.16 5.58
CA LYS A 83 -6.62 -9.90 6.00
C LYS A 83 -6.74 -8.60 6.80
N ILE A 84 -5.79 -8.34 7.68
CA ILE A 84 -5.74 -7.08 8.44
C ILE A 84 -5.60 -5.89 7.48
N LEU A 85 -4.71 -5.99 6.50
CA LEU A 85 -4.48 -4.94 5.52
C LEU A 85 -5.68 -4.73 4.60
N ASP A 86 -6.32 -5.81 4.15
CA ASP A 86 -7.53 -5.72 3.33
C ASP A 86 -8.64 -4.98 4.09
N THR A 87 -8.78 -5.27 5.38
CA THR A 87 -9.76 -4.62 6.24
C THR A 87 -9.46 -3.13 6.40
N PHE A 88 -8.19 -2.80 6.63
CA PHE A 88 -7.74 -1.41 6.76
C PHE A 88 -8.00 -0.60 5.47
N GLU A 89 -7.65 -1.17 4.32
CA GLU A 89 -7.86 -0.50 3.02
C GLU A 89 -9.34 -0.29 2.71
N GLY A 90 -10.18 -1.21 3.16
CA GLY A 90 -11.63 -1.06 3.09
C GLY A 90 -12.24 -1.42 1.74
N LYS A 91 -13.53 -1.14 1.64
CA LYS A 91 -14.38 -1.58 0.53
C LYS A 91 -14.07 -0.93 -0.82
N ASN A 92 -13.37 0.20 -0.82
CA ASN A 92 -13.10 0.97 -2.05
C ASN A 92 -11.88 0.46 -2.81
N TYR A 93 -11.14 -0.48 -2.24
CA TYR A 93 -9.91 -1.00 -2.83
C TYR A 93 -9.97 -2.52 -2.95
N SER A 94 -9.23 -3.05 -3.92
CA SER A 94 -8.97 -4.48 -4.03
C SER A 94 -7.55 -4.71 -4.50
N ARG A 95 -6.98 -5.86 -4.14
CA ARG A 95 -5.62 -6.20 -4.53
C ARG A 95 -5.57 -6.58 -6.00
N ALA A 96 -4.55 -6.09 -6.70
CA ALA A 96 -4.28 -6.44 -8.09
C ALA A 96 -2.78 -6.69 -8.24
N GLU A 97 -2.42 -7.63 -9.11
CA GLU A 97 -1.02 -7.96 -9.37
C GLU A 97 -0.31 -6.83 -10.10
N VAL A 98 0.94 -6.61 -9.73
CA VAL A 98 1.79 -5.58 -10.31
C VAL A 98 3.23 -6.07 -10.32
N VAL A 99 4.03 -5.54 -11.24
CA VAL A 99 5.48 -5.74 -11.23
C VAL A 99 6.12 -4.54 -10.56
N ALA A 100 6.73 -4.76 -9.40
CA ALA A 100 7.53 -3.76 -8.72
C ALA A 100 9.01 -4.00 -9.01
N PHE A 101 9.84 -3.00 -8.77
CA PHE A 101 11.28 -3.08 -8.97
C PHE A 101 11.99 -2.69 -7.67
N GLN A 102 13.04 -3.41 -7.32
CA GLN A 102 13.90 -3.02 -6.19
C GLN A 102 14.74 -1.81 -6.59
N VAL A 103 14.81 -0.83 -5.71
CA VAL A 103 15.64 0.38 -5.98
C VAL A 103 17.11 0.02 -6.09
N CYS A 104 17.58 -0.94 -5.28
CA CYS A 104 19.02 -1.24 -5.19
C CYS A 104 19.62 -1.84 -6.47
N ASP A 105 18.86 -2.61 -7.24
CA ASP A 105 19.38 -3.36 -8.39
C ASP A 105 18.43 -3.46 -9.58
N ASP A 106 17.28 -2.79 -9.50
CA ASP A 106 16.22 -2.83 -10.52
C ASP A 106 15.64 -4.24 -10.77
N THR A 107 15.81 -5.15 -9.83
CA THR A 107 15.25 -6.50 -9.93
C THR A 107 13.73 -6.46 -9.83
N LYS A 108 13.06 -7.18 -10.72
CA LYS A 108 11.60 -7.30 -10.72
C LYS A 108 11.11 -8.16 -9.57
N VAL A 109 10.05 -7.70 -8.91
CA VAL A 109 9.38 -8.44 -7.84
C VAL A 109 7.88 -8.43 -8.11
N ILE A 110 7.32 -9.61 -8.35
CA ILE A 110 5.86 -9.72 -8.52
C ILE A 110 5.20 -9.43 -7.18
N SER A 111 4.30 -8.48 -7.18
CA SER A 111 3.66 -7.95 -5.98
C SER A 111 2.18 -7.75 -6.22
N GLU A 112 1.46 -7.34 -5.19
CA GLU A 112 0.09 -6.87 -5.31
C GLU A 112 0.01 -5.43 -4.79
N ILE A 113 -0.91 -4.65 -5.36
CA ILE A 113 -1.22 -3.29 -4.89
C ILE A 113 -2.71 -3.16 -4.64
N TYR A 114 -3.08 -2.19 -3.82
CA TYR A 114 -4.48 -1.85 -3.61
C TYR A 114 -4.95 -0.87 -4.68
N MET A 115 -5.77 -1.38 -5.61
CA MET A 115 -6.38 -0.59 -6.69
C MET A 115 -7.78 -0.15 -6.29
N PRO A 116 -8.23 1.05 -6.69
CA PRO A 116 -9.62 1.45 -6.43
C PRO A 116 -10.58 0.51 -7.16
N LYS A 117 -11.58 0.00 -6.44
CA LYS A 117 -12.63 -0.88 -6.99
C LYS A 117 -13.62 -0.14 -7.84
N ARG A 118 -13.83 1.14 -7.55
CA ARG A 118 -14.78 1.99 -8.25
C ARG A 118 -14.11 3.31 -8.56
N SER A 119 -14.75 4.12 -9.40
CA SER A 119 -14.24 5.44 -9.73
C SER A 119 -14.36 6.36 -8.52
N LEU A 120 -13.32 6.39 -7.70
CA LEU A 120 -13.19 7.40 -6.67
C LEU A 120 -12.80 8.71 -7.35
N GLN A 121 -13.40 9.81 -6.91
CA GLN A 121 -12.98 11.12 -7.36
C GLN A 121 -11.62 11.45 -6.75
N TYR A 122 -10.79 12.12 -7.52
CA TYR A 122 -9.46 12.50 -7.06
C TYR A 122 -9.15 13.92 -7.49
N SER A 123 -8.15 14.49 -6.84
CA SER A 123 -7.72 15.87 -7.08
C SER A 123 -6.25 15.90 -7.52
N GLU A 124 -5.44 16.72 -6.88
CA GLU A 124 -4.03 16.93 -7.25
C GLU A 124 -3.16 15.67 -7.11
N GLU A 125 -2.00 15.71 -7.71
CA GLU A 125 -0.97 14.69 -7.51
C GLU A 125 -0.68 14.52 -6.02
N TRP A 126 -0.56 13.26 -5.60
CA TRP A 126 -0.23 12.95 -4.21
C TRP A 126 1.26 12.66 -4.09
N ILE A 127 1.92 13.38 -3.18
CA ILE A 127 3.35 13.26 -2.90
C ILE A 127 3.49 12.86 -1.45
N TYR A 128 4.17 11.74 -1.19
CA TYR A 128 4.29 11.19 0.15
C TYR A 128 4.90 12.18 1.15
N GLU A 129 5.97 12.88 0.76
CA GLU A 129 6.67 13.83 1.63
C GLU A 129 5.77 14.97 2.05
N ASP A 130 4.93 15.47 1.14
CA ASP A 130 3.96 16.52 1.44
C ASP A 130 2.87 16.01 2.39
N TRP A 131 2.40 14.77 2.15
CA TRP A 131 1.44 14.14 3.05
C TRP A 131 2.04 13.95 4.43
N TYR A 132 3.28 13.47 4.53
CA TYR A 132 3.95 13.25 5.80
C TYR A 132 4.05 14.53 6.62
N ARG A 133 4.32 15.67 5.96
CA ARG A 133 4.48 16.97 6.62
C ARG A 133 3.16 17.66 6.93
N HIS A 134 2.17 17.58 6.02
CA HIS A 134 0.99 18.40 6.07
C HIS A 134 -0.34 17.64 6.11
N GLY A 135 -0.38 16.39 5.66
CA GLY A 135 -1.61 15.61 5.60
C GLY A 135 -1.75 14.53 6.65
N ARG A 136 -0.62 14.06 7.21
CA ARG A 136 -0.57 12.91 8.13
C ARG A 136 -1.44 13.12 9.37
N GLU A 137 -1.37 14.28 9.99
CA GLU A 137 -2.19 14.61 11.16
C GLU A 137 -3.67 14.53 10.83
N PHE A 138 -4.08 15.10 9.71
CA PHE A 138 -5.47 15.07 9.27
C PHE A 138 -5.92 13.66 8.90
N PHE A 139 -5.03 12.86 8.33
CA PHE A 139 -5.32 11.45 8.06
C PHE A 139 -5.68 10.71 9.35
N PHE A 140 -4.87 10.82 10.37
CA PHE A 140 -5.15 10.16 11.64
C PHE A 140 -6.40 10.71 12.33
N GLN A 141 -6.65 12.01 12.20
CA GLN A 141 -7.78 12.67 12.82
C GLN A 141 -9.11 12.34 12.14
N ASP A 142 -9.13 12.33 10.80
CA ASP A 142 -10.37 12.28 10.02
C ASP A 142 -10.62 10.96 9.30
N ASP A 143 -9.56 10.29 8.82
CA ASP A 143 -9.69 9.18 7.89
C ASP A 143 -9.33 7.83 8.49
N PHE A 144 -8.41 7.80 9.43
CA PHE A 144 -7.84 6.56 9.95
C PHE A 144 -8.87 5.74 10.73
N SER A 145 -8.95 4.45 10.38
CA SER A 145 -9.66 3.44 11.16
C SER A 145 -9.06 2.08 10.81
N ILE A 146 -8.75 1.26 11.81
CA ILE A 146 -8.26 -0.11 11.57
C ILE A 146 -9.34 -1.01 10.97
N GLU A 147 -10.60 -0.61 11.07
CA GLU A 147 -11.74 -1.33 10.49
C GLU A 147 -11.99 -0.94 9.04
N GLY A 148 -11.23 0.00 8.53
CA GLY A 148 -11.30 0.49 7.16
C GLY A 148 -11.22 2.00 7.13
N VAL A 149 -10.35 2.53 6.23
CA VAL A 149 -10.27 3.99 6.05
C VAL A 149 -11.64 4.55 5.70
N ARG A 150 -11.95 5.72 6.25
CA ARG A 150 -13.24 6.35 6.03
C ARG A 150 -13.36 6.82 4.58
N SER A 151 -14.51 6.47 3.97
CA SER A 151 -14.81 6.95 2.62
C SER A 151 -15.09 8.45 2.64
N PRO A 152 -14.70 9.17 1.58
CA PRO A 152 -14.85 10.63 1.50
C PRO A 152 -16.25 11.06 1.06
N ASP A 153 -17.26 10.48 1.61
CA ASP A 153 -18.67 10.81 1.24
C ASP A 153 -19.17 12.01 1.99
#